data_8bc8f64684651c5b1c04232e88f2501e
#
_entry.id   8bc8f64684651c5b1c04232e88f2501e
#
_cell.length_a   1.000
_cell.length_b   1.000
_cell.length_c   1.000
_cell.angle_alpha   90.00
_cell.angle_beta   90.00
_cell.angle_gamma   90.00
#
_symmetry.space_group_name_H-M   'P 1'
#
loop_
_entity.id
_entity.type
_entity.pdbx_description
1 polymer ?
#
loop_
_entity_poly.entity_id
_entity_poly.type
_entity_poly.pdbx_seq_one_letter_code
_entity_poly.pdbx_strand_id
1 'polypeptide(L)'
;MLSIDISHAASFLSLPYQAALRPRLERAANWLQQGGGKGSDFIGWVKLPRDYDREEYDRILAAAKTIQADSKALVAIGIGGSYLGARAVVEAVKGQFHNELEGGPKIYFCGNSISPSYLNDIIALCKGKKFSINVISKSGTTTETSLAFRVLRKLLELSLIHI
;
A
#
# COMPACT_ATOMS: atom_id res chain seq x y z
N MET A 1 20.92 13.41 2.37
CA MET A 1 20.81 13.09 3.81
C MET A 1 19.54 13.75 4.33
N LEU A 2 18.69 13.05 5.05
CA LEU A 2 17.51 13.64 5.69
C LEU A 2 17.92 14.32 6.98
N SER A 3 17.41 15.53 7.24
CA SER A 3 17.55 16.24 8.50
C SER A 3 16.20 16.65 9.04
N ILE A 4 16.07 16.71 10.36
CA ILE A 4 14.86 17.18 11.02
C ILE A 4 15.21 18.50 11.73
N ASP A 5 14.53 19.56 11.35
CA ASP A 5 14.63 20.86 12.01
C ASP A 5 13.44 21.07 12.95
N ILE A 6 13.71 21.17 14.25
CA ILE A 6 12.72 21.42 15.30
C ILE A 6 12.78 22.85 15.85
N SER A 7 13.51 23.76 15.23
CA SER A 7 13.72 25.13 15.73
C SER A 7 12.41 25.84 16.04
N HIS A 8 11.40 25.70 15.18
CA HIS A 8 10.08 26.30 15.38
C HIS A 8 9.24 25.64 16.50
N ALA A 9 9.57 24.41 16.89
CA ALA A 9 8.91 23.71 17.99
C ALA A 9 9.64 23.90 19.33
N ALA A 10 10.86 24.39 19.32
CA ALA A 10 11.73 24.46 20.50
C ALA A 10 11.12 25.30 21.64
N SER A 11 10.38 26.36 21.32
CA SER A 11 9.70 27.21 22.32
C SER A 11 8.59 26.49 23.10
N PHE A 12 8.05 25.40 22.54
CA PHE A 12 6.99 24.58 23.16
C PHE A 12 7.55 23.43 23.99
N LEU A 13 8.87 23.17 23.89
CA LEU A 13 9.54 22.06 24.52
C LEU A 13 10.53 22.58 25.57
N SER A 14 10.17 22.49 26.86
CA SER A 14 11.09 22.89 27.92
C SER A 14 12.34 22.00 27.95
N LEU A 15 13.50 22.57 28.30
CA LEU A 15 14.76 21.82 28.45
C LEU A 15 14.65 20.63 29.42
N PRO A 16 14.00 20.75 30.61
CA PRO A 16 13.76 19.62 31.50
C PRO A 16 12.94 18.49 30.85
N TYR A 17 11.95 18.82 30.02
CA TYR A 17 11.15 17.83 29.31
C TYR A 17 11.96 17.09 28.26
N GLN A 18 12.78 17.78 27.49
CA GLN A 18 13.68 17.17 26.50
C GLN A 18 14.69 16.23 27.17
N ALA A 19 15.28 16.66 28.28
CA ALA A 19 16.20 15.83 29.05
C ALA A 19 15.53 14.57 29.61
N ALA A 20 14.28 14.67 30.10
CA ALA A 20 13.52 13.54 30.58
C ALA A 20 13.08 12.57 29.49
N LEU A 21 12.85 13.05 28.25
CA LEU A 21 12.49 12.22 27.12
C LEU A 21 13.64 11.39 26.58
N ARG A 22 14.85 11.90 26.60
CA ARG A 22 16.02 11.26 25.98
C ARG A 22 16.23 9.81 26.42
N PRO A 23 16.28 9.47 27.72
CA PRO A 23 16.44 8.07 28.14
C PRO A 23 15.27 7.16 27.71
N ARG A 24 14.06 7.72 27.59
CA ARG A 24 12.88 6.97 27.12
C ARG A 24 12.98 6.68 25.64
N LEU A 25 13.42 7.64 24.82
CA LEU A 25 13.64 7.48 23.38
C LEU A 25 14.75 6.47 23.10
N GLU A 26 15.87 6.56 23.80
CA GLU A 26 16.99 5.61 23.67
C GLU A 26 16.54 4.18 24.00
N ARG A 27 15.76 4.00 25.07
CA ARG A 27 15.19 2.70 25.45
C ARG A 27 14.23 2.17 24.39
N ALA A 28 13.33 3.02 23.88
CA ALA A 28 12.38 2.63 22.84
C ALA A 28 13.09 2.26 21.54
N ALA A 29 14.11 3.03 21.14
CA ALA A 29 14.92 2.72 19.96
C ALA A 29 15.67 1.38 20.12
N ASN A 30 16.26 1.13 21.28
CA ASN A 30 16.91 -0.14 21.57
C ASN A 30 15.92 -1.32 21.54
N TRP A 31 14.74 -1.18 22.11
CA TRP A 31 13.70 -2.21 22.03
C TRP A 31 13.27 -2.51 20.60
N LEU A 32 13.10 -1.47 19.79
CA LEU A 32 12.75 -1.64 18.38
C LEU A 32 13.83 -2.38 17.60
N GLN A 33 15.10 -2.06 17.84
CA GLN A 33 16.23 -2.67 17.14
C GLN A 33 16.51 -4.11 17.61
N GLN A 34 16.36 -4.37 18.91
CA GLN A 34 16.70 -5.67 19.52
C GLN A 34 15.52 -6.62 19.62
N GLY A 35 14.30 -6.14 19.37
CA GLY A 35 13.10 -6.97 19.47
C GLY A 35 12.57 -7.12 20.88
N GLY A 36 12.75 -6.11 21.75
CA GLY A 36 12.25 -6.12 23.14
C GLY A 36 10.99 -5.26 23.32
N GLY A 37 10.40 -5.36 24.51
CA GLY A 37 9.28 -4.51 24.94
C GLY A 37 7.91 -4.96 24.45
N LYS A 38 6.89 -4.17 24.81
CA LYS A 38 5.51 -4.42 24.37
C LYS A 38 5.38 -4.21 22.86
N GLY A 39 4.75 -5.16 22.16
CA GLY A 39 4.56 -5.13 20.72
C GLY A 39 5.72 -5.75 19.92
N SER A 40 6.66 -6.43 20.57
CA SER A 40 7.77 -7.13 19.91
C SER A 40 7.32 -8.14 18.85
N ASP A 41 6.11 -8.69 18.97
CA ASP A 41 5.52 -9.59 17.98
C ASP A 41 5.16 -8.91 16.65
N PHE A 42 5.19 -7.57 16.60
CA PHE A 42 4.76 -6.76 15.44
C PHE A 42 5.88 -5.92 14.82
N ILE A 43 7.14 -6.26 15.06
CA ILE A 43 8.31 -5.49 14.58
C ILE A 43 9.02 -6.10 13.37
N GLY A 44 8.46 -7.15 12.76
CA GLY A 44 9.03 -7.80 11.57
C GLY A 44 9.37 -6.85 10.42
N TRP A 45 8.63 -5.75 10.30
CA TRP A 45 8.84 -4.70 9.31
C TRP A 45 10.19 -3.98 9.43
N VAL A 46 10.79 -3.93 10.62
CA VAL A 46 12.06 -3.22 10.87
C VAL A 46 13.20 -3.77 10.03
N LYS A 47 13.27 -5.08 9.88
CA LYS A 47 14.33 -5.76 9.12
C LYS A 47 13.88 -6.17 7.71
N LEU A 48 12.59 -6.12 7.42
CA LEU A 48 12.02 -6.56 6.15
C LEU A 48 12.71 -5.97 4.91
N PRO A 49 13.11 -4.69 4.85
CA PRO A 49 13.77 -4.15 3.66
C PRO A 49 15.10 -4.83 3.31
N ARG A 50 15.73 -5.50 4.28
CA ARG A 50 16.98 -6.23 4.10
C ARG A 50 16.78 -7.75 4.08
N ASP A 51 15.93 -8.25 4.98
CA ASP A 51 15.78 -9.67 5.30
C ASP A 51 14.46 -10.23 4.74
N TYR A 52 14.01 -9.75 3.57
CA TYR A 52 12.79 -10.24 2.93
C TYR A 52 12.99 -11.61 2.27
N ASP A 53 11.90 -12.36 2.10
CA ASP A 53 11.88 -13.63 1.39
C ASP A 53 12.16 -13.42 -0.11
N ARG A 54 13.28 -13.97 -0.59
CA ARG A 54 13.73 -13.83 -1.98
C ARG A 54 12.84 -14.62 -2.95
N GLU A 55 12.38 -15.80 -2.56
CA GLU A 55 11.51 -16.62 -3.40
C GLU A 55 10.14 -15.97 -3.57
N GLU A 56 9.60 -15.40 -2.49
CA GLU A 56 8.36 -14.62 -2.56
C GLU A 56 8.53 -13.40 -3.46
N TYR A 57 9.62 -12.68 -3.34
CA TYR A 57 9.93 -11.54 -4.20
C TYR A 57 9.99 -11.92 -5.68
N ASP A 58 10.63 -13.03 -6.02
CA ASP A 58 10.71 -13.52 -7.39
C ASP A 58 9.33 -13.91 -7.95
N ARG A 59 8.47 -14.50 -7.11
CA ARG A 59 7.06 -14.77 -7.48
C ARG A 59 6.28 -13.48 -7.74
N ILE A 60 6.49 -12.44 -6.93
CA ILE A 60 5.88 -11.12 -7.14
C ILE A 60 6.33 -10.53 -8.47
N LEU A 61 7.63 -10.59 -8.79
CA LEU A 61 8.15 -10.10 -10.07
C LEU A 61 7.57 -10.87 -11.26
N ALA A 62 7.44 -12.19 -11.16
CA ALA A 62 6.83 -13.01 -12.19
C ALA A 62 5.36 -12.64 -12.42
N ALA A 63 4.58 -12.48 -11.34
CA ALA A 63 3.20 -12.05 -11.41
C ALA A 63 3.07 -10.64 -12.02
N ALA A 64 3.94 -9.70 -11.64
CA ALA A 64 3.96 -8.36 -12.21
C ALA A 64 4.21 -8.37 -13.73
N LYS A 65 5.17 -9.18 -14.21
CA LYS A 65 5.44 -9.36 -15.65
C LYS A 65 4.22 -9.91 -16.40
N THR A 66 3.54 -10.90 -15.83
CA THR A 66 2.31 -11.46 -16.41
C THR A 66 1.22 -10.39 -16.52
N ILE A 67 0.98 -9.62 -15.46
CA ILE A 67 0.00 -8.53 -15.45
C ILE A 67 0.36 -7.46 -16.49
N GLN A 68 1.64 -7.08 -16.57
CA GLN A 68 2.11 -6.08 -17.55
C GLN A 68 1.89 -6.53 -19.00
N ALA A 69 2.10 -7.82 -19.29
CA ALA A 69 1.91 -8.37 -20.63
C ALA A 69 0.43 -8.53 -21.01
N ASP A 70 -0.41 -8.84 -20.03
CA ASP A 70 -1.74 -9.37 -20.27
C ASP A 70 -2.86 -8.37 -19.99
N SER A 71 -2.66 -7.41 -19.10
CA SER A 71 -3.71 -6.51 -18.62
C SER A 71 -3.55 -5.08 -19.16
N LYS A 72 -4.69 -4.41 -19.37
CA LYS A 72 -4.75 -2.98 -19.66
C LYS A 72 -4.93 -2.13 -18.41
N ALA A 73 -5.33 -2.76 -17.31
CA ALA A 73 -5.44 -2.12 -16.00
C ALA A 73 -5.13 -3.12 -14.87
N LEU A 74 -4.61 -2.59 -13.78
CA LEU A 74 -4.45 -3.27 -12.50
C LEU A 74 -5.24 -2.50 -11.45
N VAL A 75 -6.16 -3.16 -10.77
CA VAL A 75 -6.91 -2.58 -9.66
C VAL A 75 -6.37 -3.12 -8.34
N ALA A 76 -5.72 -2.27 -7.57
CA ALA A 76 -5.25 -2.59 -6.23
C ALA A 76 -6.36 -2.29 -5.21
N ILE A 77 -6.85 -3.34 -4.54
CA ILE A 77 -7.95 -3.27 -3.58
C ILE A 77 -7.40 -3.40 -2.17
N GLY A 78 -7.54 -2.35 -1.38
CA GLY A 78 -7.05 -2.33 0.00
C GLY A 78 -7.45 -1.05 0.71
N ILE A 79 -7.20 -1.01 2.03
CA ILE A 79 -7.45 0.17 2.86
C ILE A 79 -6.25 0.43 3.77
N GLY A 80 -6.00 1.70 4.08
CA GLY A 80 -4.91 2.12 4.95
C GLY A 80 -3.55 1.62 4.46
N GLY A 81 -2.78 0.97 5.32
CA GLY A 81 -1.44 0.45 5.00
C GLY A 81 -1.40 -0.58 3.89
N SER A 82 -2.55 -1.21 3.56
CA SER A 82 -2.62 -2.20 2.48
C SER A 82 -2.55 -1.60 1.06
N TYR A 83 -2.70 -0.28 0.90
CA TYR A 83 -2.58 0.36 -0.41
C TYR A 83 -1.78 1.67 -0.40
N LEU A 84 -1.81 2.42 0.71
CA LEU A 84 -1.19 3.77 0.77
C LEU A 84 0.31 3.74 0.49
N GLY A 85 1.03 2.74 1.01
CA GLY A 85 2.46 2.61 0.76
C GLY A 85 2.77 2.41 -0.72
N ALA A 86 2.08 1.48 -1.37
CA ALA A 86 2.24 1.23 -2.80
C ALA A 86 1.85 2.46 -3.63
N ARG A 87 0.73 3.12 -3.31
CA ARG A 87 0.29 4.33 -3.97
C ARG A 87 1.32 5.46 -3.83
N ALA A 88 1.82 5.70 -2.63
CA ALA A 88 2.83 6.73 -2.37
C ALA A 88 4.10 6.50 -3.21
N VAL A 89 4.58 5.26 -3.32
CA VAL A 89 5.75 4.94 -4.14
C VAL A 89 5.45 5.14 -5.63
N VAL A 90 4.31 4.68 -6.13
CA VAL A 90 3.91 4.86 -7.53
C VAL A 90 3.84 6.36 -7.86
N GLU A 91 3.15 7.16 -7.06
CA GLU A 91 3.00 8.60 -7.31
C GLU A 91 4.32 9.37 -7.15
N ALA A 92 5.20 8.94 -6.22
CA ALA A 92 6.52 9.57 -6.05
C ALA A 92 7.49 9.28 -7.20
N VAL A 93 7.45 8.07 -7.75
CA VAL A 93 8.39 7.63 -8.80
C VAL A 93 7.88 7.97 -10.19
N LYS A 94 6.57 7.82 -10.43
CA LYS A 94 5.94 7.95 -11.75
C LYS A 94 5.12 9.23 -11.91
N GLY A 95 4.82 9.93 -10.82
CA GLY A 95 3.96 11.10 -10.80
C GLY A 95 2.46 10.76 -10.72
N GLN A 96 1.66 11.77 -10.39
CA GLN A 96 0.21 11.62 -10.22
C GLN A 96 -0.54 11.28 -11.52
N PHE A 97 0.01 11.71 -12.66
CA PHE A 97 -0.58 11.51 -13.99
C PHE A 97 0.04 10.34 -14.76
N HIS A 98 0.67 9.39 -14.04
CA HIS A 98 1.32 8.24 -14.67
C HIS A 98 0.38 7.43 -15.57
N ASN A 99 -0.91 7.36 -15.23
CA ASN A 99 -1.90 6.65 -16.02
C ASN A 99 -2.13 7.28 -17.40
N GLU A 100 -1.90 8.56 -17.55
CA GLU A 100 -2.07 9.31 -18.80
C GLU A 100 -0.77 9.39 -19.61
N LEU A 101 0.35 9.53 -18.92
CA LEU A 101 1.65 9.83 -19.52
C LEU A 101 2.47 8.59 -19.87
N GLU A 102 2.29 7.48 -19.15
CA GLU A 102 3.06 6.27 -19.34
C GLU A 102 2.30 5.18 -20.10
N GLY A 103 3.05 4.33 -20.82
CA GLY A 103 2.53 3.10 -21.40
C GLY A 103 2.35 1.98 -20.35
N GLY A 104 1.67 0.90 -20.74
CA GLY A 104 1.42 -0.23 -19.88
C GLY A 104 0.07 -0.22 -19.17
N PRO A 105 -0.16 -1.13 -18.22
CA PRO A 105 -1.42 -1.19 -17.48
C PRO A 105 -1.65 0.06 -16.64
N LYS A 106 -2.84 0.60 -16.70
CA LYS A 106 -3.26 1.70 -15.83
C LYS A 106 -3.47 1.18 -14.41
N ILE A 107 -2.99 1.91 -13.40
CA ILE A 107 -3.09 1.49 -12.00
C ILE A 107 -4.19 2.29 -11.30
N TYR A 108 -5.16 1.57 -10.75
CA TYR A 108 -6.27 2.16 -10.00
C TYR A 108 -6.30 1.59 -8.58
N PHE A 109 -6.70 2.41 -7.61
CA PHE A 109 -6.80 2.01 -6.21
C PHE A 109 -8.25 2.10 -5.76
N CYS A 110 -8.75 1.07 -5.06
CA CYS A 110 -10.09 1.09 -4.48
C CYS A 110 -10.18 0.22 -3.21
N GLY A 111 -11.38 0.11 -2.61
CA GLY A 111 -11.55 -0.65 -1.38
C GLY A 111 -11.21 0.12 -0.11
N ASN A 112 -10.97 1.41 -0.22
CA ASN A 112 -10.74 2.34 0.89
C ASN A 112 -12.00 3.16 1.25
N SER A 113 -13.11 2.90 0.56
CA SER A 113 -14.38 3.58 0.72
C SER A 113 -15.52 2.66 0.29
N ILE A 114 -16.71 2.89 0.84
CA ILE A 114 -17.97 2.25 0.41
C ILE A 114 -18.75 3.13 -0.56
N SER A 115 -18.15 4.20 -1.07
CA SER A 115 -18.80 5.12 -2.03
C SER A 115 -19.16 4.38 -3.32
N PRO A 116 -20.45 4.29 -3.66
CA PRO A 116 -20.89 3.65 -4.91
C PRO A 116 -20.45 4.44 -6.14
N SER A 117 -20.41 5.76 -6.08
CA SER A 117 -19.96 6.61 -7.19
C SER A 117 -18.52 6.29 -7.57
N TYR A 118 -17.62 6.28 -6.60
CA TYR A 118 -16.22 5.95 -6.84
C TYR A 118 -16.03 4.55 -7.40
N LEU A 119 -16.75 3.55 -6.86
CA LEU A 119 -16.68 2.19 -7.37
C LEU A 119 -17.23 2.07 -8.80
N ASN A 120 -18.29 2.81 -9.12
CA ASN A 120 -18.84 2.87 -10.48
C ASN A 120 -17.85 3.49 -11.47
N ASP A 121 -17.07 4.49 -11.07
CA ASP A 121 -16.01 5.07 -11.91
C ASP A 121 -14.94 4.02 -12.21
N ILE A 122 -14.49 3.25 -11.20
CA ILE A 122 -13.53 2.14 -11.40
C ILE A 122 -14.11 1.07 -12.33
N ILE A 123 -15.39 0.70 -12.17
CA ILE A 123 -16.08 -0.24 -13.06
C ILE A 123 -16.08 0.29 -14.51
N ALA A 124 -16.42 1.55 -14.71
CA ALA A 124 -16.42 2.17 -16.04
C ALA A 124 -15.04 2.18 -16.69
N LEU A 125 -14.00 2.46 -15.89
CA LEU A 125 -12.60 2.43 -16.35
C LEU A 125 -12.11 1.04 -16.74
N CYS A 126 -12.66 -0.03 -16.14
CA CYS A 126 -12.28 -1.41 -16.38
C CYS A 126 -13.18 -2.11 -17.43
N LYS A 127 -14.42 -1.65 -17.61
CA LYS A 127 -15.41 -2.27 -18.50
C LYS A 127 -14.90 -2.38 -19.95
N GLY A 128 -15.00 -3.56 -20.52
CA GLY A 128 -14.54 -3.84 -21.89
C GLY A 128 -13.02 -3.89 -22.05
N LYS A 129 -12.28 -3.94 -20.95
CA LYS A 129 -10.83 -4.07 -20.96
C LYS A 129 -10.39 -5.33 -20.20
N LYS A 130 -9.30 -5.92 -20.63
CA LYS A 130 -8.62 -6.96 -19.84
C LYS A 130 -7.95 -6.30 -18.65
N PHE A 131 -8.31 -6.68 -17.44
CA PHE A 131 -7.75 -6.11 -16.22
C PHE A 131 -7.45 -7.18 -15.17
N SER A 132 -6.54 -6.87 -14.27
CA SER A 132 -6.18 -7.70 -13.13
C SER A 132 -6.58 -7.04 -11.81
N ILE A 133 -6.81 -7.86 -10.80
CA ILE A 133 -7.13 -7.42 -9.44
C ILE A 133 -6.05 -7.90 -8.49
N ASN A 134 -5.53 -6.99 -7.66
CA ASN A 134 -4.67 -7.32 -6.53
C ASN A 134 -5.38 -6.95 -5.23
N VAL A 135 -5.74 -7.95 -4.41
CA VAL A 135 -6.49 -7.75 -3.16
C VAL A 135 -5.56 -7.92 -1.97
N ILE A 136 -5.48 -6.90 -1.13
CA ILE A 136 -4.62 -6.89 0.05
C ILE A 136 -5.46 -6.61 1.29
N SER A 137 -5.58 -7.61 2.17
CA SER A 137 -6.29 -7.49 3.44
C SER A 137 -5.59 -8.31 4.52
N LYS A 138 -5.20 -7.67 5.62
CA LYS A 138 -4.56 -8.35 6.76
C LYS A 138 -5.50 -9.34 7.46
N SER A 139 -6.75 -8.95 7.68
CA SER A 139 -7.75 -9.76 8.39
C SER A 139 -8.59 -10.64 7.47
N GLY A 140 -8.66 -10.31 6.18
CA GLY A 140 -9.60 -10.93 5.25
C GLY A 140 -11.07 -10.52 5.44
N THR A 141 -11.38 -9.72 6.48
CA THR A 141 -12.76 -9.39 6.89
C THR A 141 -13.12 -7.91 6.75
N THR A 142 -12.21 -7.08 6.21
CA THR A 142 -12.45 -5.64 6.03
C THR A 142 -13.59 -5.43 5.04
N THR A 143 -14.66 -4.78 5.48
CA THR A 143 -15.92 -4.65 4.73
C THR A 143 -15.74 -3.93 3.41
N GLU A 144 -15.06 -2.79 3.41
CA GLU A 144 -14.84 -1.95 2.22
C GLU A 144 -14.08 -2.72 1.13
N THR A 145 -12.98 -3.35 1.52
CA THR A 145 -12.16 -4.19 0.64
C THR A 145 -12.97 -5.38 0.10
N SER A 146 -13.76 -6.03 0.96
CA SER A 146 -14.59 -7.19 0.57
C SER A 146 -15.69 -6.82 -0.41
N LEU A 147 -16.34 -5.67 -0.22
CA LEU A 147 -17.37 -5.16 -1.15
C LEU A 147 -16.77 -4.84 -2.51
N ALA A 148 -15.70 -4.07 -2.54
CA ALA A 148 -15.01 -3.74 -3.79
C ALA A 148 -14.54 -4.99 -4.54
N PHE A 149 -13.96 -5.95 -3.82
CA PHE A 149 -13.51 -7.21 -4.41
C PHE A 149 -14.66 -8.02 -5.01
N ARG A 150 -15.77 -8.18 -4.29
CA ARG A 150 -16.93 -8.94 -4.81
C ARG A 150 -17.48 -8.35 -6.09
N VAL A 151 -17.60 -7.02 -6.15
CA VAL A 151 -18.12 -6.33 -7.34
C VAL A 151 -17.18 -6.47 -8.52
N LEU A 152 -15.88 -6.19 -8.32
CA LEU A 152 -14.89 -6.24 -9.39
C LEU A 152 -14.59 -7.68 -9.84
N ARG A 153 -14.62 -8.66 -8.91
CA ARG A 153 -14.53 -10.07 -9.26
C ARG A 153 -15.67 -10.50 -10.20
N LYS A 154 -16.92 -10.12 -9.87
CA LYS A 154 -18.07 -10.40 -10.74
C LYS A 154 -17.91 -9.76 -12.12
N LEU A 155 -17.42 -8.53 -12.18
CA LEU A 155 -17.12 -7.87 -13.46
C LEU A 155 -16.07 -8.63 -14.26
N LEU A 156 -15.00 -9.11 -13.61
CA LEU A 156 -13.93 -9.88 -14.22
C LEU A 156 -14.46 -11.21 -14.78
N GLU A 157 -15.23 -11.96 -13.97
CA GLU A 157 -15.84 -13.23 -14.38
C GLU A 157 -16.78 -13.05 -15.59
N LEU A 158 -17.59 -12.00 -15.59
CA LEU A 158 -18.48 -11.69 -16.73
C LEU A 158 -17.69 -11.29 -17.98
N SER A 159 -16.54 -10.64 -17.84
CA SER A 159 -15.71 -10.25 -18.99
C SER A 159 -15.01 -11.45 -19.64
N LEU A 160 -14.72 -12.50 -18.88
CA LEU A 160 -14.10 -13.74 -19.38
C LEU A 160 -15.08 -14.67 -20.11
N ILE A 161 -16.38 -14.51 -19.92
CA ILE A 161 -17.41 -15.32 -20.59
C ILE A 161 -17.64 -14.88 -22.06
N HIS A 162 -17.18 -13.69 -22.41
CA HIS A 162 -17.33 -13.10 -23.75
C HIS A 162 -16.04 -13.13 -24.60
N ILE A 163 -15.04 -13.86 -24.16
CA ILE A 163 -13.87 -14.24 -24.94
C ILE A 163 -13.99 -15.71 -25.32
#